data_db46f79f6ae57afd3c72466731333f8d
#
_entry.id   db46f79f6ae57afd3c72466731333f8d
#
_cell.length_a   1.000
_cell.length_b   1.000
_cell.length_c   1.000
_cell.angle_alpha   90.00
_cell.angle_beta   90.00
_cell.angle_gamma   90.00
#
_symmetry.space_group_name_H-M   'P 1'
#
loop_
_entity.id
_entity.type
_entity.pdbx_description
1 polymer ?
#
loop_
_entity_poly.entity_id
_entity_poly.type
_entity_poly.pdbx_seq_one_letter_code
_entity_poly.pdbx_strand_id
1 'polypeptide(L)'
;MRALLYVALALLALAAPARAADETIDLQWEDLVPGLQTFVAMGLVQHGQNILDVDPGAIAAAGTVKEFDGKRVAISGFVVPLDLDATTVTEFLLVPYIGACIHVPPPPPNQVVYVRSAKGVKITGLFDAVTVMGVLRQAETNTELAEAGYRITAEKVEAYEFKF
;
A
#
# COMPACT_ATOMS: atom_id res chain seq x y z
N MET A 1 -12.38 -43.63 -40.64
CA MET A 1 -11.51 -43.57 -39.44
C MET A 1 -10.60 -42.33 -39.37
N ARG A 2 -10.38 -41.57 -40.46
CA ARG A 2 -9.53 -40.35 -40.45
C ARG A 2 -10.25 -39.06 -39.98
N ALA A 3 -11.58 -38.99 -40.06
CA ALA A 3 -12.37 -37.80 -39.67
C ALA A 3 -12.59 -37.67 -38.16
N LEU A 4 -12.53 -38.75 -37.39
CA LEU A 4 -12.70 -38.75 -35.93
C LEU A 4 -11.45 -38.25 -35.17
N LEU A 5 -10.26 -38.28 -35.79
CA LEU A 5 -9.01 -37.85 -35.19
C LEU A 5 -8.88 -36.30 -35.13
N TYR A 6 -9.51 -35.60 -36.08
CA TYR A 6 -9.43 -34.13 -36.15
C TYR A 6 -10.41 -33.42 -35.19
N VAL A 7 -11.48 -34.09 -34.76
CA VAL A 7 -12.42 -33.53 -33.76
C VAL A 7 -11.85 -33.59 -32.35
N ALA A 8 -11.04 -34.61 -32.06
CA ALA A 8 -10.38 -34.72 -30.74
C ALA A 8 -9.25 -33.70 -30.53
N LEU A 9 -8.60 -33.24 -31.62
CA LEU A 9 -7.50 -32.27 -31.52
C LEU A 9 -8.00 -30.82 -31.40
N ALA A 10 -9.24 -30.53 -31.84
CA ALA A 10 -9.82 -29.18 -31.78
C ALA A 10 -10.39 -28.81 -30.39
N LEU A 11 -10.63 -29.79 -29.53
CA LEU A 11 -11.17 -29.58 -28.17
C LEU A 11 -10.09 -29.30 -27.08
N LEU A 12 -8.79 -29.45 -27.44
CA LEU A 12 -7.69 -29.23 -26.48
C LEU A 12 -7.14 -27.79 -26.42
N ALA A 13 -7.70 -26.89 -27.26
CA ALA A 13 -7.12 -25.54 -27.44
C ALA A 13 -7.84 -24.41 -26.69
N LEU A 14 -8.82 -24.68 -25.82
CA LEU A 14 -9.58 -23.64 -25.08
C LEU A 14 -9.44 -23.70 -23.55
N ALA A 15 -8.38 -24.29 -23.04
CA ALA A 15 -8.01 -24.04 -21.65
C ALA A 15 -7.21 -22.73 -21.59
N ALA A 16 -7.88 -21.58 -21.70
CA ALA A 16 -7.31 -20.33 -21.26
C ALA A 16 -6.92 -20.53 -19.78
N PRO A 17 -5.67 -20.22 -19.37
CA PRO A 17 -5.33 -20.28 -17.96
C PRO A 17 -6.31 -19.35 -17.25
N ALA A 18 -7.11 -19.90 -16.35
CA ALA A 18 -7.88 -19.13 -15.40
C ALA A 18 -6.85 -18.28 -14.66
N ARG A 19 -6.78 -16.99 -14.99
CA ARG A 19 -6.00 -16.01 -14.24
C ARG A 19 -6.60 -16.05 -12.85
N ALA A 20 -5.90 -16.71 -11.91
CA ALA A 20 -6.27 -16.65 -10.52
C ALA A 20 -6.51 -15.17 -10.21
N ALA A 21 -7.70 -14.81 -9.77
CA ALA A 21 -7.99 -13.47 -9.32
C ALA A 21 -6.95 -13.20 -8.24
N ASP A 22 -6.04 -12.28 -8.52
CA ASP A 22 -4.93 -11.95 -7.62
C ASP A 22 -5.58 -11.43 -6.35
N GLU A 23 -5.56 -12.27 -5.30
CA GLU A 23 -6.22 -11.97 -4.03
C GLU A 23 -5.61 -10.68 -3.48
N THR A 24 -6.48 -9.69 -3.22
CA THR A 24 -6.03 -8.42 -2.66
C THR A 24 -5.78 -8.62 -1.17
N ILE A 25 -4.56 -8.37 -0.74
CA ILE A 25 -4.15 -8.46 0.67
C ILE A 25 -4.53 -7.16 1.36
N ASP A 26 -5.33 -7.24 2.43
CA ASP A 26 -5.64 -6.09 3.27
C ASP A 26 -4.50 -5.88 4.25
N LEU A 27 -3.74 -4.77 4.07
CA LEU A 27 -2.56 -4.44 4.85
C LEU A 27 -2.88 -3.43 5.93
N GLN A 28 -2.30 -3.68 7.09
CA GLN A 28 -2.19 -2.69 8.16
C GLN A 28 -0.78 -2.08 8.14
N TRP A 29 -0.62 -0.90 8.72
CA TRP A 29 0.67 -0.21 8.77
C TRP A 29 1.74 -1.00 9.52
N GLU A 30 1.32 -1.80 10.50
CA GLU A 30 2.17 -2.70 11.26
C GLU A 30 2.78 -3.81 10.41
N ASP A 31 2.09 -4.26 9.35
CA ASP A 31 2.58 -5.30 8.43
C ASP A 31 3.78 -4.81 7.61
N LEU A 32 3.93 -3.51 7.47
CA LEU A 32 5.04 -2.88 6.73
C LEU A 32 6.34 -2.75 7.55
N VAL A 33 6.32 -3.12 8.85
CA VAL A 33 7.49 -3.09 9.71
C VAL A 33 8.01 -4.50 9.96
N PRO A 34 9.22 -4.84 9.50
CA PRO A 34 9.79 -6.16 9.70
C PRO A 34 9.87 -6.55 11.18
N GLY A 35 9.37 -7.72 11.51
CA GLY A 35 9.48 -8.28 12.86
C GLY A 35 8.56 -7.65 13.91
N LEU A 36 7.73 -6.67 13.59
CA LEU A 36 6.83 -6.04 14.57
C LEU A 36 5.90 -7.06 15.22
N GLN A 37 5.39 -8.03 14.46
CA GLN A 37 4.60 -9.15 15.00
C GLN A 37 5.39 -9.96 16.05
N THR A 38 6.71 -10.09 15.89
CA THR A 38 7.58 -10.74 16.85
C THR A 38 7.71 -9.90 18.12
N PHE A 39 7.84 -8.58 18.02
CA PHE A 39 7.89 -7.68 19.17
C PHE A 39 6.57 -7.70 19.96
N VAL A 40 5.44 -7.77 19.27
CA VAL A 40 4.12 -7.95 19.90
C VAL A 40 4.06 -9.31 20.62
N ALA A 41 4.51 -10.39 19.98
CA ALA A 41 4.52 -11.73 20.57
C ALA A 41 5.47 -11.84 21.79
N MET A 42 6.56 -11.05 21.81
CA MET A 42 7.49 -10.96 22.94
C MET A 42 6.99 -10.04 24.07
N GLY A 43 5.82 -9.39 23.90
CA GLY A 43 5.30 -8.44 24.88
C GLY A 43 6.05 -7.11 24.96
N LEU A 44 6.93 -6.84 24.01
CA LEU A 44 7.67 -5.58 23.91
C LEU A 44 6.81 -4.45 23.36
N VAL A 45 5.73 -4.80 22.63
CA VAL A 45 4.67 -3.92 22.16
C VAL A 45 3.35 -4.57 22.54
N GLN A 46 2.44 -3.82 23.18
CA GLN A 46 1.13 -4.37 23.57
C GLN A 46 0.17 -4.31 22.36
N HIS A 47 -0.70 -5.31 22.23
CA HIS A 47 -1.80 -5.26 21.28
C HIS A 47 -2.66 -4.02 21.53
N GLY A 48 -2.88 -3.21 20.48
CA GLY A 48 -3.65 -1.97 20.56
C GLY A 48 -2.84 -0.74 20.96
N GLN A 49 -1.53 -0.84 21.18
CA GLN A 49 -0.66 0.33 21.16
C GLN A 49 -0.57 0.84 19.73
N ASN A 50 -0.76 2.15 19.58
CA ASN A 50 -0.54 2.78 18.29
C ASN A 50 0.93 2.62 17.93
N ILE A 51 1.23 2.24 16.68
CA ILE A 51 2.61 2.17 16.17
C ILE A 51 3.37 3.48 16.39
N LEU A 52 2.65 4.58 16.57
CA LEU A 52 3.19 5.91 16.88
C LEU A 52 3.81 5.99 18.28
N ASP A 53 3.45 5.08 19.19
CA ASP A 53 4.00 5.02 20.55
C ASP A 53 5.32 4.24 20.61
N VAL A 54 5.69 3.58 19.50
CA VAL A 54 6.98 2.90 19.35
C VAL A 54 8.04 3.91 18.93
N ASP A 55 9.26 3.77 19.43
CA ASP A 55 10.38 4.65 19.04
C ASP A 55 10.54 4.69 17.50
N PRO A 56 10.35 5.85 16.86
CA PRO A 56 10.48 5.99 15.41
C PRO A 56 11.85 5.53 14.87
N GLY A 57 12.90 5.67 15.67
CA GLY A 57 14.24 5.20 15.32
C GLY A 57 14.33 3.68 15.24
N ALA A 58 13.65 2.97 16.15
CA ALA A 58 13.57 1.51 16.12
C ALA A 58 12.77 1.02 14.90
N ILE A 59 11.66 1.70 14.57
CA ILE A 59 10.86 1.40 13.38
C ILE A 59 11.69 1.63 12.12
N ALA A 60 12.37 2.76 12.00
CA ALA A 60 13.23 3.06 10.85
C ALA A 60 14.34 2.02 10.68
N ALA A 61 15.00 1.62 11.79
CA ALA A 61 16.09 0.65 11.79
C ALA A 61 15.63 -0.76 11.37
N ALA A 62 14.35 -1.09 11.49
CA ALA A 62 13.80 -2.37 11.05
C ALA A 62 13.80 -2.53 9.52
N GLY A 63 13.88 -1.42 8.75
CA GLY A 63 13.86 -1.44 7.30
C GLY A 63 12.46 -1.73 6.73
N THR A 64 12.40 -2.38 5.57
CA THR A 64 11.16 -2.65 4.81
C THR A 64 10.91 -4.15 4.63
N VAL A 65 9.64 -4.56 4.47
CA VAL A 65 9.20 -5.96 4.29
C VAL A 65 9.18 -6.32 2.81
N LYS A 66 9.82 -7.43 2.43
CA LYS A 66 9.84 -7.94 1.04
C LYS A 66 8.65 -8.83 0.69
N GLU A 67 7.96 -9.34 1.70
CA GLU A 67 6.88 -10.32 1.52
C GLU A 67 5.78 -9.83 0.57
N PHE A 68 5.49 -8.53 0.60
CA PHE A 68 4.41 -7.91 -0.19
C PHE A 68 4.89 -7.32 -1.51
N ASP A 69 6.19 -7.41 -1.83
CA ASP A 69 6.72 -6.89 -3.10
C ASP A 69 6.07 -7.58 -4.30
N GLY A 70 5.47 -6.79 -5.18
CA GLY A 70 4.76 -7.26 -6.36
C GLY A 70 3.35 -7.78 -6.11
N LYS A 71 2.87 -7.78 -4.88
CA LYS A 71 1.52 -8.24 -4.55
C LYS A 71 0.50 -7.12 -4.70
N ARG A 72 -0.75 -7.51 -4.98
CA ARG A 72 -1.90 -6.60 -4.94
C ARG A 72 -2.34 -6.44 -3.50
N VAL A 73 -2.44 -5.19 -3.06
CA VAL A 73 -2.76 -4.84 -1.67
C VAL A 73 -3.85 -3.78 -1.61
N ALA A 74 -4.50 -3.69 -0.45
CA ALA A 74 -5.33 -2.58 -0.03
C ALA A 74 -4.77 -2.03 1.27
N ILE A 75 -4.53 -0.74 1.35
CA ILE A 75 -4.07 -0.07 2.57
C ILE A 75 -4.78 1.25 2.75
N SER A 76 -5.22 1.53 3.98
CA SER A 76 -5.91 2.77 4.33
C SER A 76 -4.98 3.74 5.03
N GLY A 77 -5.14 5.04 4.75
CA GLY A 77 -4.31 6.07 5.33
C GLY A 77 -4.75 7.47 4.91
N PHE A 78 -3.88 8.44 5.17
CA PHE A 78 -4.15 9.84 4.90
C PHE A 78 -3.31 10.35 3.73
N VAL A 79 -3.96 11.11 2.84
CA VAL A 79 -3.31 11.68 1.65
C VAL A 79 -2.50 12.91 2.03
N VAL A 80 -1.22 12.92 1.66
CA VAL A 80 -0.37 14.11 1.66
C VAL A 80 0.00 14.40 0.21
N PRO A 81 -0.65 15.36 -0.45
CA PRO A 81 -0.39 15.66 -1.84
C PRO A 81 1.02 16.24 -2.01
N LEU A 82 1.71 15.89 -3.11
CA LEU A 82 3.00 16.46 -3.45
C LEU A 82 2.86 17.83 -4.12
N ASP A 83 1.68 18.12 -4.64
CA ASP A 83 1.28 19.44 -5.14
C ASP A 83 0.11 19.93 -4.27
N LEU A 84 0.39 20.89 -3.40
CA LEU A 84 -0.56 21.40 -2.40
C LEU A 84 -1.68 22.26 -3.01
N ASP A 85 -1.49 22.78 -4.23
CA ASP A 85 -2.48 23.61 -4.92
C ASP A 85 -3.43 22.78 -5.79
N ALA A 86 -3.15 21.47 -5.94
CA ALA A 86 -3.95 20.59 -6.77
C ALA A 86 -5.22 20.10 -6.05
N THR A 87 -6.34 20.14 -6.76
CA THR A 87 -7.61 19.49 -6.33
C THR A 87 -7.77 18.06 -6.85
N THR A 88 -6.89 17.69 -7.79
CA THR A 88 -6.78 16.34 -8.34
C THR A 88 -5.31 15.98 -8.42
N VAL A 89 -4.90 14.98 -7.67
CA VAL A 89 -3.50 14.56 -7.57
C VAL A 89 -3.29 13.22 -8.25
N THR A 90 -2.19 13.10 -8.99
CA THR A 90 -1.74 11.84 -9.60
C THR A 90 -0.65 11.17 -8.79
N GLU A 91 0.02 11.93 -7.93
CA GLU A 91 1.11 11.48 -7.07
C GLU A 91 0.95 12.09 -5.68
N PHE A 92 1.05 11.25 -4.65
CA PHE A 92 0.91 11.66 -3.26
C PHE A 92 1.60 10.67 -2.32
N LEU A 93 1.85 11.11 -1.08
CA LEU A 93 2.24 10.21 -0.01
C LEU A 93 1.01 9.74 0.74
N LEU A 94 0.97 8.45 1.07
CA LEU A 94 0.01 7.87 1.99
C LEU A 94 0.72 7.63 3.32
N VAL A 95 0.11 8.09 4.42
CA VAL A 95 0.70 8.07 5.76
C VAL A 95 -0.31 7.56 6.78
N PRO A 96 0.14 7.00 7.93
CA PRO A 96 -0.74 6.37 8.92
C PRO A 96 -1.55 7.35 9.78
N TYR A 97 -1.17 8.62 9.85
CA TYR A 97 -1.81 9.59 10.73
C TYR A 97 -1.87 11.00 10.14
N ILE A 98 -2.83 11.78 10.64
CA ILE A 98 -3.03 13.18 10.27
C ILE A 98 -1.86 14.04 10.76
N GLY A 99 -1.41 14.97 9.93
CA GLY A 99 -0.35 15.93 10.25
C GLY A 99 1.06 15.48 9.87
N ALA A 100 1.24 14.21 9.51
CA ALA A 100 2.53 13.70 9.07
C ALA A 100 3.12 14.50 7.90
N CYS A 101 4.43 14.67 7.88
CA CYS A 101 5.20 15.36 6.83
C CYS A 101 4.98 16.88 6.71
N ILE A 102 3.95 17.46 7.33
CA ILE A 102 3.64 18.88 7.23
C ILE A 102 3.67 19.58 8.58
N HIS A 103 2.97 19.04 9.58
CA HIS A 103 2.85 19.66 10.90
C HIS A 103 3.72 18.98 11.97
N VAL A 104 4.13 17.74 11.71
CA VAL A 104 5.05 16.96 12.56
C VAL A 104 6.13 16.35 11.67
N PRO A 105 7.28 15.93 12.23
CA PRO A 105 8.30 15.24 11.46
C PRO A 105 7.75 14.09 10.64
N PRO A 106 8.31 13.81 9.46
CA PRO A 106 7.86 12.68 8.65
C PRO A 106 8.00 11.36 9.41
N PRO A 107 7.09 10.41 9.18
CA PRO A 107 7.25 9.05 9.68
C PRO A 107 8.51 8.40 9.11
N PRO A 108 9.00 7.30 9.72
CA PRO A 108 10.04 6.49 9.13
C PRO A 108 9.68 6.01 7.71
N PRO A 109 10.66 5.77 6.82
CA PRO A 109 10.39 5.41 5.42
C PRO A 109 9.48 4.20 5.24
N ASN A 110 9.54 3.21 6.16
CA ASN A 110 8.66 2.04 6.15
C ASN A 110 7.22 2.33 6.60
N GLN A 111 6.92 3.57 6.98
CA GLN A 111 5.59 4.08 7.31
C GLN A 111 5.15 5.19 6.35
N VAL A 112 5.79 5.28 5.19
CA VAL A 112 5.41 6.19 4.11
C VAL A 112 5.31 5.40 2.81
N VAL A 113 4.18 5.51 2.13
CA VAL A 113 3.95 4.88 0.83
C VAL A 113 3.78 5.96 -0.24
N TYR A 114 4.65 5.95 -1.23
CA TYR A 114 4.48 6.79 -2.42
C TYR A 114 3.45 6.17 -3.34
N VAL A 115 2.40 6.89 -3.65
CA VAL A 115 1.28 6.43 -4.47
C VAL A 115 1.27 7.15 -5.81
N ARG A 116 1.16 6.39 -6.89
CA ARG A 116 0.92 6.89 -8.23
C ARG A 116 -0.40 6.39 -8.78
N SER A 117 -1.30 7.31 -9.13
CA SER A 117 -2.61 7.02 -9.72
C SER A 117 -2.73 7.65 -11.11
N ALA A 118 -2.76 6.83 -12.16
CA ALA A 118 -2.84 7.33 -13.53
C ALA A 118 -4.15 8.09 -13.83
N LYS A 119 -5.23 7.80 -13.09
CA LYS A 119 -6.53 8.45 -13.27
C LYS A 119 -6.68 9.75 -12.47
N GLY A 120 -5.73 10.04 -11.59
CA GLY A 120 -5.86 11.09 -10.60
C GLY A 120 -6.87 10.76 -9.49
N VAL A 121 -6.68 11.39 -8.36
CA VAL A 121 -7.53 11.27 -7.16
C VAL A 121 -8.04 12.66 -6.82
N LYS A 122 -9.35 12.83 -6.72
CA LYS A 122 -9.90 14.07 -6.22
C LYS A 122 -9.68 14.14 -4.72
N ILE A 123 -9.10 15.23 -4.27
CA ILE A 123 -8.91 15.52 -2.85
C ILE A 123 -9.74 16.76 -2.48
N THR A 124 -10.28 16.77 -1.27
CA THR A 124 -11.05 17.89 -0.73
C THR A 124 -10.20 18.77 0.19
N GLY A 125 -9.10 18.22 0.66
CA GLY A 125 -8.13 18.90 1.52
C GLY A 125 -6.93 18.04 1.86
N LEU A 126 -6.08 18.59 2.73
CA LEU A 126 -4.97 17.84 3.30
C LEU A 126 -5.50 16.73 4.21
N PHE A 127 -4.87 15.57 4.14
CA PHE A 127 -5.18 14.42 4.98
C PHE A 127 -6.58 13.81 4.77
N ASP A 128 -7.09 13.87 3.54
CA ASP A 128 -8.25 13.05 3.19
C ASP A 128 -7.95 11.57 3.49
N ALA A 129 -8.85 10.92 4.22
CA ALA A 129 -8.71 9.49 4.51
C ALA A 129 -9.15 8.66 3.30
N VAL A 130 -8.28 7.78 2.83
CA VAL A 130 -8.52 6.94 1.65
C VAL A 130 -8.08 5.50 1.88
N THR A 131 -8.64 4.58 1.09
CA THR A 131 -8.11 3.24 0.87
C THR A 131 -7.52 3.19 -0.53
N VAL A 132 -6.24 2.85 -0.62
CA VAL A 132 -5.51 2.67 -1.87
C VAL A 132 -5.40 1.18 -2.17
N MET A 133 -5.86 0.78 -3.36
CA MET A 133 -5.73 -0.58 -3.89
C MET A 133 -4.81 -0.57 -5.09
N GLY A 134 -3.85 -1.48 -5.13
CA GLY A 134 -2.91 -1.57 -6.24
C GLY A 134 -1.73 -2.48 -5.97
N VAL A 135 -0.74 -2.45 -6.85
CA VAL A 135 0.47 -3.27 -6.72
C VAL A 135 1.51 -2.54 -5.88
N LEU A 136 1.87 -3.15 -4.75
CA LEU A 136 2.91 -2.65 -3.86
C LEU A 136 4.29 -3.07 -4.37
N ARG A 137 5.26 -2.17 -4.26
CA ARG A 137 6.68 -2.42 -4.49
C ARG A 137 7.50 -1.91 -3.33
N GLN A 138 8.47 -2.70 -2.91
CA GLN A 138 9.54 -2.24 -2.03
C GLN A 138 10.48 -1.36 -2.88
N ALA A 139 10.36 -0.05 -2.76
CA ALA A 139 11.12 0.89 -3.55
C ALA A 139 11.27 2.22 -2.80
N GLU A 140 12.48 2.59 -2.49
CA GLU A 140 12.79 3.89 -1.94
C GLU A 140 12.42 4.99 -2.93
N THR A 141 11.73 6.01 -2.44
CA THR A 141 11.35 7.18 -3.21
C THR A 141 11.54 8.42 -2.34
N ASN A 142 12.48 9.28 -2.75
CA ASN A 142 12.75 10.54 -2.07
C ASN A 142 11.84 11.61 -2.66
N THR A 143 11.13 12.34 -1.80
CA THR A 143 10.34 13.51 -2.14
C THR A 143 10.82 14.72 -1.32
N GLU A 144 10.33 15.90 -1.62
CA GLU A 144 10.65 17.10 -0.82
C GLU A 144 10.07 17.04 0.60
N LEU A 145 9.02 16.21 0.82
CA LEU A 145 8.32 16.11 2.08
C LEU A 145 8.81 14.96 2.96
N ALA A 146 9.14 13.82 2.37
CA ALA A 146 9.57 12.61 3.08
C ALA A 146 10.23 11.60 2.15
N GLU A 147 10.93 10.64 2.76
CA GLU A 147 11.40 9.42 2.13
C GLU A 147 10.35 8.33 2.31
N ALA A 148 9.94 7.68 1.22
CA ALA A 148 9.03 6.55 1.21
C ALA A 148 9.78 5.25 0.96
N GLY A 149 9.57 4.23 1.79
CA GLY A 149 10.17 2.90 1.63
C GLY A 149 9.38 1.98 0.68
N TYR A 150 8.17 2.39 0.36
CA TYR A 150 7.26 1.64 -0.51
C TYR A 150 6.63 2.51 -1.58
N ARG A 151 6.25 1.86 -2.69
CA ARG A 151 5.48 2.48 -3.77
C ARG A 151 4.27 1.64 -4.11
N ILE A 152 3.12 2.29 -4.36
CA ILE A 152 1.93 1.65 -4.93
C ILE A 152 1.62 2.29 -6.28
N THR A 153 1.47 1.44 -7.32
CA THR A 153 0.78 1.83 -8.55
C THR A 153 -0.70 1.55 -8.32
N ALA A 154 -1.45 2.62 -8.05
CA ALA A 154 -2.84 2.52 -7.69
C ALA A 154 -3.73 2.14 -8.89
N GLU A 155 -4.55 1.14 -8.71
CA GLU A 155 -5.61 0.72 -9.62
C GLU A 155 -6.93 1.40 -9.23
N LYS A 156 -7.14 1.59 -7.92
CA LYS A 156 -8.31 2.21 -7.32
C LYS A 156 -7.92 2.98 -6.06
N VAL A 157 -8.54 4.14 -5.87
CA VAL A 157 -8.47 4.91 -4.62
C VAL A 157 -9.90 5.30 -4.25
N GLU A 158 -10.30 4.99 -3.04
CA GLU A 158 -11.65 5.27 -2.51
C GLU A 158 -11.55 6.06 -1.21
N ALA A 159 -12.54 6.90 -0.95
CA ALA A 159 -12.68 7.52 0.36
C ALA A 159 -12.80 6.43 1.44
N TYR A 160 -12.07 6.57 2.53
CA TYR A 160 -12.19 5.68 3.67
C TYR A 160 -13.38 6.10 4.52
N GLU A 161 -14.34 5.19 4.70
CA GLU A 161 -15.49 5.42 5.57
C GLU A 161 -15.19 4.88 6.96
N PHE A 162 -15.13 5.77 7.94
CA PHE A 162 -15.03 5.37 9.34
C PHE A 162 -16.34 4.67 9.74
N LYS A 163 -16.27 3.38 10.07
CA LYS A 163 -17.38 2.65 10.66
C LYS A 163 -17.40 2.94 12.16
N PHE A 164 -18.34 3.74 12.59
CA PHE A 164 -18.63 4.00 14.01
C PHE A 164 -19.54 2.91 14.56
#